data_a29d3d3ea80f89bd276ecf1698790442
#
_entry.id   a29d3d3ea80f89bd276ecf1698790442
#
_cell.length_a   1.000
_cell.length_b   1.000
_cell.length_c   1.000
_cell.angle_alpha   90.00
_cell.angle_beta   90.00
_cell.angle_gamma   90.00
#
_symmetry.space_group_name_H-M   'P 1'
#
loop_
_entity.id
_entity.type
_entity.pdbx_description
1 polymer ?
#
loop_
_entity_poly.entity_id
_entity_poly.type
_entity_poly.pdbx_seq_one_letter_code
_entity_poly.pdbx_strand_id
1 'polypeptide(L)'
;MTRRKFLKLSMATAVAAGAGRFAWGADVKNDIPYRPLGSTGEKVSVIGLGGSHIGRPTEEESIRIVRTAVDSGVNFMDNSWDYYGGACEMRMGKALRDGYRDRVFLMTKIDGRNKKTAQQQMNESLQRLQTDHLDLLQIHEVGNADDPDRVFAAAGAIEALLEAKKAGKIRYLGFTGHKSPAIHLKMLQAAAVHQFKFDTVQMPLNVMDPHFESFEKKVLPVLVKQNIGVLGMKSMGFGRILESKTATPFECLHYAMNLPTSVVITGCDSLPILHQALDAARSFRPMSETQVSALLARTADAAKDGQYEHYKTSHSFDGTHYNPQWLG
;
A
#
# COMPACT_ATOMS: atom_id res chain seq x y z
N MET A 1 -57.90 -38.75 12.24
CA MET A 1 -56.85 -39.22 11.27
C MET A 1 -56.06 -38.04 10.77
N THR A 2 -54.85 -38.03 11.15
CA THR A 2 -53.75 -37.12 10.92
C THR A 2 -53.40 -36.86 9.48
N ARG A 3 -53.13 -35.61 9.10
CA ARG A 3 -52.19 -35.28 8.02
C ARG A 3 -51.36 -34.05 8.44
N ARG A 4 -50.11 -34.33 8.78
CA ARG A 4 -49.04 -33.39 9.02
C ARG A 4 -48.77 -32.60 7.73
N LYS A 5 -48.97 -31.29 7.74
CA LYS A 5 -48.37 -30.37 6.78
C LYS A 5 -46.97 -30.01 7.25
N PHE A 6 -45.97 -30.51 6.56
CA PHE A 6 -44.57 -30.11 6.71
C PHE A 6 -44.41 -28.75 6.00
N LEU A 7 -44.36 -27.68 6.76
CA LEU A 7 -43.90 -26.40 6.26
C LEU A 7 -42.36 -26.46 6.20
N LYS A 8 -41.82 -26.48 5.00
CA LYS A 8 -40.39 -26.20 4.78
C LYS A 8 -40.18 -24.70 4.97
N LEU A 9 -39.68 -24.33 6.11
CA LEU A 9 -39.15 -22.98 6.37
C LEU A 9 -37.76 -22.95 5.78
N SER A 10 -37.62 -22.42 4.57
CA SER A 10 -36.33 -22.06 3.99
C SER A 10 -35.85 -20.82 4.72
N MET A 11 -34.95 -21.02 5.71
CA MET A 11 -34.15 -19.94 6.25
C MET A 11 -33.15 -19.49 5.18
N ALA A 12 -33.50 -18.45 4.46
CA ALA A 12 -32.52 -17.63 3.78
C ALA A 12 -31.75 -16.87 4.86
N THR A 13 -30.60 -17.40 5.26
CA THR A 13 -29.62 -16.63 6.04
C THR A 13 -29.11 -15.50 5.16
N ALA A 14 -29.74 -14.35 5.29
CA ALA A 14 -29.16 -13.10 4.84
C ALA A 14 -27.92 -12.88 5.70
N VAL A 15 -26.75 -13.18 5.14
CA VAL A 15 -25.48 -12.64 5.64
C VAL A 15 -25.58 -11.14 5.37
N ALA A 16 -26.04 -10.41 6.36
CA ALA A 16 -25.85 -8.96 6.42
C ALA A 16 -24.33 -8.76 6.53
N ALA A 17 -23.67 -8.58 5.37
CA ALA A 17 -22.35 -8.02 5.31
C ALA A 17 -22.46 -6.67 6.04
N GLY A 18 -21.89 -6.61 7.24
CA GLY A 18 -21.68 -5.37 7.97
C GLY A 18 -20.71 -4.51 7.17
N ALA A 19 -21.20 -3.87 6.12
CA ALA A 19 -20.55 -2.74 5.50
C ALA A 19 -20.60 -1.62 6.54
N GLY A 20 -19.64 -1.64 7.48
CA GLY A 20 -19.30 -0.45 8.22
C GLY A 20 -19.16 0.63 7.17
N ARG A 21 -20.01 1.67 7.22
CA ARG A 21 -19.91 2.83 6.35
C ARG A 21 -18.54 3.42 6.58
N PHE A 22 -17.60 3.07 5.72
CA PHE A 22 -16.35 3.80 5.62
C PHE A 22 -16.75 5.26 5.41
N ALA A 23 -16.36 6.12 6.35
CA ALA A 23 -16.64 7.55 6.22
C ALA A 23 -15.84 8.06 5.02
N TRP A 24 -16.50 8.13 3.88
CA TRP A 24 -15.94 8.71 2.66
C TRP A 24 -15.68 10.19 2.93
N GLY A 25 -14.40 10.50 3.23
CA GLY A 25 -13.81 11.83 3.28
C GLY A 25 -14.69 12.96 3.82
N ALA A 26 -14.78 13.10 5.15
CA ALA A 26 -15.30 14.31 5.77
C ALA A 26 -14.30 15.49 5.66
N ASP A 27 -12.99 15.19 5.53
CA ASP A 27 -11.93 16.18 5.44
C ASP A 27 -11.41 16.26 4.01
N VAL A 28 -11.34 17.48 3.49
CA VAL A 28 -10.86 17.78 2.13
C VAL A 28 -9.82 18.90 2.24
N LYS A 29 -8.69 18.74 1.57
CA LYS A 29 -7.69 19.80 1.44
C LYS A 29 -7.32 19.97 -0.03
N ASN A 30 -7.49 21.18 -0.57
CA ASN A 30 -7.30 21.48 -1.99
C ASN A 30 -8.06 20.48 -2.91
N ASP A 31 -9.32 20.20 -2.57
CA ASP A 31 -10.22 19.25 -3.24
C ASP A 31 -9.76 17.76 -3.20
N ILE A 32 -8.71 17.43 -2.48
CA ILE A 32 -8.27 16.05 -2.24
C ILE A 32 -8.94 15.50 -0.97
N PRO A 33 -9.69 14.39 -1.04
CA PRO A 33 -10.28 13.74 0.14
C PRO A 33 -9.20 13.13 1.04
N TYR A 34 -9.44 13.13 2.36
CA TYR A 34 -8.58 12.51 3.37
C TYR A 34 -9.31 11.36 4.07
N ARG A 35 -8.55 10.36 4.50
CA ARG A 35 -9.07 9.18 5.19
C ARG A 35 -8.25 8.86 6.44
N PRO A 36 -8.88 8.22 7.45
CA PRO A 36 -8.15 7.67 8.59
C PRO A 36 -7.13 6.62 8.15
N LEU A 37 -5.95 6.63 8.76
CA LEU A 37 -4.92 5.60 8.57
C LEU A 37 -5.08 4.51 9.64
N GLY A 38 -6.02 3.59 9.42
CA GLY A 38 -6.34 2.54 10.39
C GLY A 38 -6.67 3.10 11.78
N SER A 39 -6.03 2.55 12.81
CA SER A 39 -6.18 2.97 14.21
C SER A 39 -5.13 3.97 14.71
N THR A 40 -4.32 4.54 13.81
CA THR A 40 -3.20 5.43 14.18
C THR A 40 -3.64 6.81 14.70
N GLY A 41 -4.85 7.24 14.37
CA GLY A 41 -5.32 8.61 14.62
C GLY A 41 -4.94 9.60 13.51
N GLU A 42 -4.05 9.21 12.59
CA GLU A 42 -3.62 10.05 11.47
C GLU A 42 -4.67 10.07 10.35
N LYS A 43 -4.68 11.18 9.59
CA LYS A 43 -5.45 11.33 8.37
C LYS A 43 -4.53 11.57 7.19
N VAL A 44 -4.71 10.78 6.15
CA VAL A 44 -3.89 10.83 4.94
C VAL A 44 -4.76 11.09 3.71
N SER A 45 -4.18 11.74 2.70
CA SER A 45 -4.84 11.95 1.42
C SER A 45 -5.18 10.61 0.77
N VAL A 46 -6.35 10.53 0.12
CA VAL A 46 -6.84 9.29 -0.52
C VAL A 46 -5.87 8.75 -1.58
N ILE A 47 -5.00 9.62 -2.09
CA ILE A 47 -3.91 9.29 -3.00
C ILE A 47 -2.57 9.65 -2.37
N GLY A 48 -1.57 8.80 -2.56
CA GLY A 48 -0.18 9.02 -2.10
C GLY A 48 0.80 8.97 -3.28
N LEU A 49 1.91 9.71 -3.18
CA LEU A 49 2.96 9.72 -4.19
C LEU A 49 3.92 8.55 -3.98
N GLY A 50 4.02 7.66 -4.97
CA GLY A 50 4.93 6.51 -4.98
C GLY A 50 6.36 6.89 -5.38
N GLY A 51 7.30 6.64 -4.49
CA GLY A 51 8.69 7.08 -4.61
C GLY A 51 9.51 6.39 -5.70
N SER A 52 9.19 5.15 -6.07
CA SER A 52 9.96 4.44 -7.10
C SER A 52 10.01 5.20 -8.44
N HIS A 53 8.92 5.85 -8.83
CA HIS A 53 8.82 6.54 -10.12
C HIS A 53 9.60 7.85 -10.17
N ILE A 54 9.86 8.52 -9.04
CA ILE A 54 10.68 9.74 -9.01
C ILE A 54 12.19 9.46 -9.24
N GLY A 55 12.58 8.20 -9.30
CA GLY A 55 13.93 7.79 -9.75
C GLY A 55 14.18 7.93 -11.25
N ARG A 56 13.12 7.99 -12.08
CA ARG A 56 13.20 7.97 -13.54
C ARG A 56 13.54 9.34 -14.17
N PRO A 57 12.83 10.44 -13.81
CA PRO A 57 13.10 11.74 -14.40
C PRO A 57 14.42 12.35 -13.86
N THR A 58 14.75 13.56 -14.28
CA THR A 58 15.86 14.31 -13.68
C THR A 58 15.59 14.62 -12.20
N GLU A 59 16.62 14.92 -11.42
CA GLU A 59 16.44 15.30 -10.02
C GLU A 59 15.54 16.54 -9.86
N GLU A 60 15.76 17.54 -10.72
CA GLU A 60 14.95 18.77 -10.73
C GLU A 60 13.46 18.49 -10.96
N GLU A 61 13.16 17.68 -11.97
CA GLU A 61 11.77 17.28 -12.27
C GLU A 61 11.17 16.45 -11.13
N SER A 62 11.96 15.58 -10.50
CA SER A 62 11.54 14.80 -9.34
C SER A 62 11.14 15.69 -8.17
N ILE A 63 11.96 16.69 -7.85
CA ILE A 63 11.69 17.69 -6.80
C ILE A 63 10.41 18.46 -7.14
N ARG A 64 10.25 18.85 -8.40
CA ARG A 64 9.05 19.56 -8.87
C ARG A 64 7.78 18.72 -8.74
N ILE A 65 7.84 17.44 -9.10
CA ILE A 65 6.71 16.50 -8.94
C ILE A 65 6.32 16.38 -7.45
N VAL A 66 7.28 16.14 -6.56
CA VAL A 66 7.01 16.02 -5.13
C VAL A 66 6.39 17.29 -4.56
N ARG A 67 6.99 18.46 -4.80
CA ARG A 67 6.49 19.75 -4.29
C ARG A 67 5.10 20.07 -4.85
N THR A 68 4.87 19.84 -6.15
CA THR A 68 3.56 20.05 -6.76
C THR A 68 2.51 19.13 -6.14
N ALA A 69 2.83 17.86 -5.83
CA ALA A 69 1.92 16.95 -5.15
C ALA A 69 1.54 17.48 -3.75
N VAL A 70 2.52 17.92 -2.95
CA VAL A 70 2.28 18.49 -1.62
C VAL A 70 1.45 19.77 -1.68
N ASP A 71 1.77 20.67 -2.60
CA ASP A 71 1.04 21.93 -2.78
C ASP A 71 -0.39 21.71 -3.28
N SER A 72 -0.62 20.60 -4.00
CA SER A 72 -1.95 20.16 -4.42
C SER A 72 -2.75 19.44 -3.33
N GLY A 73 -2.21 19.25 -2.12
CA GLY A 73 -2.91 18.64 -1.00
C GLY A 73 -2.61 17.15 -0.77
N VAL A 74 -1.68 16.54 -1.50
CA VAL A 74 -1.20 15.18 -1.20
C VAL A 74 -0.26 15.24 0.00
N ASN A 75 -0.56 14.49 1.06
CA ASN A 75 0.30 14.46 2.24
C ASN A 75 1.00 13.11 2.46
N PHE A 76 0.75 12.08 1.66
CA PHE A 76 1.37 10.77 1.83
C PHE A 76 2.49 10.54 0.82
N MET A 77 3.73 10.38 1.32
CA MET A 77 4.93 10.17 0.53
C MET A 77 5.50 8.80 0.81
N ASP A 78 5.47 7.93 -0.21
CA ASP A 78 6.03 6.57 -0.17
C ASP A 78 7.46 6.59 -0.71
N ASN A 79 8.37 5.83 -0.07
CA ASN A 79 9.71 5.57 -0.61
C ASN A 79 10.18 4.15 -0.23
N SER A 80 11.42 3.80 -0.57
CA SER A 80 12.11 2.59 -0.12
C SER A 80 13.63 2.77 -0.18
N TRP A 81 14.33 2.13 0.73
CA TRP A 81 15.79 2.12 0.84
C TRP A 81 16.48 1.67 -0.47
N ASP A 82 15.91 0.68 -1.15
CA ASP A 82 16.45 0.05 -2.36
C ASP A 82 16.17 0.83 -3.65
N TYR A 83 15.16 1.70 -3.69
CA TYR A 83 14.71 2.34 -4.93
C TYR A 83 15.82 3.14 -5.59
N TYR A 84 16.25 2.67 -6.78
CA TYR A 84 17.36 3.26 -7.55
C TYR A 84 18.65 3.44 -6.72
N GLY A 85 18.99 2.44 -5.89
CA GLY A 85 20.16 2.52 -5.03
C GLY A 85 20.13 3.65 -4.01
N GLY A 86 18.94 4.07 -3.57
CA GLY A 86 18.72 5.17 -2.63
C GLY A 86 18.54 6.55 -3.28
N ALA A 87 18.65 6.66 -4.61
CA ALA A 87 18.48 7.95 -5.30
C ALA A 87 17.07 8.54 -5.10
N CYS A 88 16.03 7.68 -4.99
CA CYS A 88 14.67 8.14 -4.73
C CYS A 88 14.53 8.79 -3.34
N GLU A 89 15.15 8.22 -2.32
CA GLU A 89 15.18 8.82 -0.98
C GLU A 89 15.95 10.14 -0.98
N MET A 90 17.10 10.22 -1.66
CA MET A 90 17.88 11.47 -1.77
C MET A 90 17.09 12.58 -2.45
N ARG A 91 16.39 12.28 -3.54
CA ARG A 91 15.52 13.25 -4.24
C ARG A 91 14.33 13.68 -3.38
N MET A 92 13.70 12.74 -2.67
CA MET A 92 12.61 13.04 -1.74
C MET A 92 13.10 13.94 -0.61
N GLY A 93 14.24 13.62 0.01
CA GLY A 93 14.83 14.46 1.08
C GLY A 93 15.10 15.90 0.62
N LYS A 94 15.66 16.09 -0.58
CA LYS A 94 15.84 17.42 -1.16
C LYS A 94 14.52 18.15 -1.42
N ALA A 95 13.50 17.43 -1.90
CA ALA A 95 12.19 18.02 -2.18
C ALA A 95 11.47 18.45 -0.90
N LEU A 96 11.69 17.73 0.21
CA LEU A 96 11.03 18.01 1.48
C LEU A 96 11.75 19.07 2.35
N ARG A 97 12.80 19.71 1.87
CA ARG A 97 13.38 20.89 2.50
C ARG A 97 12.39 22.06 2.54
N ASP A 98 12.77 23.15 3.16
CA ASP A 98 12.06 24.44 3.16
C ASP A 98 10.65 24.34 3.76
N GLY A 99 10.48 23.52 4.82
CA GLY A 99 9.20 23.31 5.52
C GLY A 99 8.24 22.32 4.89
N TYR A 100 8.61 21.70 3.77
CA TYR A 100 7.74 20.67 3.14
C TYR A 100 7.65 19.38 3.97
N ARG A 101 8.71 19.02 4.75
CA ARG A 101 8.70 17.83 5.63
C ARG A 101 7.54 17.86 6.62
N ASP A 102 7.21 18.99 7.20
CA ASP A 102 6.17 19.15 8.21
C ASP A 102 4.75 19.04 7.64
N ARG A 103 4.62 19.03 6.32
CA ARG A 103 3.34 18.99 5.61
C ARG A 103 2.96 17.58 5.15
N VAL A 104 3.85 16.58 5.36
CA VAL A 104 3.67 15.25 4.81
C VAL A 104 3.78 14.16 5.87
N PHE A 105 3.09 13.06 5.61
CA PHE A 105 3.28 11.78 6.25
C PHE A 105 4.31 11.00 5.42
N LEU A 106 5.55 10.92 5.92
CA LEU A 106 6.67 10.34 5.20
C LEU A 106 6.89 8.90 5.59
N MET A 107 6.89 8.00 4.61
CA MET A 107 7.25 6.61 4.80
C MET A 107 8.41 6.18 3.93
N THR A 108 9.16 5.19 4.44
CA THR A 108 10.09 4.40 3.64
C THR A 108 10.02 2.93 4.06
N LYS A 109 10.85 2.09 3.42
CA LYS A 109 10.85 0.65 3.62
C LYS A 109 12.29 0.14 3.71
N ILE A 110 12.50 -0.96 4.41
CA ILE A 110 13.78 -1.65 4.54
C ILE A 110 13.65 -3.12 4.18
N ASP A 111 14.69 -3.70 3.61
CA ASP A 111 14.74 -5.10 3.20
C ASP A 111 15.31 -6.02 4.28
N GLY A 112 16.07 -5.49 5.23
CA GLY A 112 16.74 -6.24 6.28
C GLY A 112 15.76 -7.09 7.10
N ARG A 113 16.08 -8.39 7.28
CA ARG A 113 15.31 -9.33 8.08
C ARG A 113 15.92 -9.56 9.45
N ASN A 114 17.21 -9.23 9.64
CA ASN A 114 17.85 -9.25 10.96
C ASN A 114 17.99 -7.82 11.52
N LYS A 115 18.21 -7.75 12.83
CA LYS A 115 18.32 -6.49 13.59
C LYS A 115 19.39 -5.56 13.04
N LYS A 116 20.60 -6.10 12.77
CA LYS A 116 21.76 -5.29 12.33
C LYS A 116 21.49 -4.64 10.98
N THR A 117 21.05 -5.42 10.00
CA THR A 117 20.80 -4.93 8.64
C THR A 117 19.59 -3.96 8.62
N ALA A 118 18.53 -4.29 9.35
CA ALA A 118 17.37 -3.40 9.48
C ALA A 118 17.75 -2.03 10.07
N GLN A 119 18.57 -2.02 11.12
CA GLN A 119 19.04 -0.79 11.75
C GLN A 119 19.95 0.02 10.82
N GLN A 120 20.86 -0.64 10.08
CA GLN A 120 21.72 0.00 9.11
C GLN A 120 20.91 0.69 8.02
N GLN A 121 20.02 -0.05 7.34
CA GLN A 121 19.20 0.47 6.24
C GLN A 121 18.29 1.62 6.69
N MET A 122 17.68 1.52 7.88
CA MET A 122 16.89 2.61 8.45
C MET A 122 17.73 3.88 8.67
N ASN A 123 18.93 3.76 9.22
CA ASN A 123 19.79 4.92 9.45
C ASN A 123 20.26 5.55 8.12
N GLU A 124 20.56 4.75 7.11
CA GLU A 124 20.86 5.23 5.75
C GLU A 124 19.66 5.95 5.14
N SER A 125 18.43 5.42 5.31
CA SER A 125 17.21 6.07 4.86
C SER A 125 16.99 7.43 5.52
N LEU A 126 17.15 7.54 6.84
CA LEU A 126 17.05 8.81 7.55
C LEU A 126 18.06 9.84 7.02
N GLN A 127 19.30 9.41 6.77
CA GLN A 127 20.35 10.27 6.21
C GLN A 127 19.99 10.74 4.79
N ARG A 128 19.55 9.84 3.89
CA ARG A 128 19.18 10.16 2.51
C ARG A 128 17.95 11.06 2.44
N LEU A 129 16.95 10.79 3.29
CA LEU A 129 15.73 11.59 3.42
C LEU A 129 15.94 12.92 4.15
N GLN A 130 17.11 13.14 4.77
CA GLN A 130 17.49 14.34 5.48
C GLN A 130 16.50 14.72 6.60
N THR A 131 16.09 13.71 7.37
CA THR A 131 15.14 13.83 8.47
C THR A 131 15.63 13.04 9.68
N ASP A 132 15.23 13.45 10.87
CA ASP A 132 15.53 12.74 12.11
C ASP A 132 14.50 11.65 12.45
N HIS A 133 13.33 11.69 11.78
CA HIS A 133 12.27 10.71 12.00
C HIS A 133 11.46 10.39 10.74
N LEU A 134 10.85 9.22 10.76
CA LEU A 134 9.87 8.74 9.78
C LEU A 134 8.49 8.64 10.44
N ASP A 135 7.44 8.95 9.70
CA ASP A 135 6.09 8.67 10.16
C ASP A 135 5.81 7.18 10.14
N LEU A 136 6.20 6.48 9.07
CA LEU A 136 6.02 5.05 8.93
C LEU A 136 7.26 4.38 8.36
N LEU A 137 7.70 3.28 8.98
CA LEU A 137 8.70 2.37 8.41
C LEU A 137 8.06 1.01 8.16
N GLN A 138 8.28 0.47 6.96
CA GLN A 138 7.77 -0.85 6.59
C GLN A 138 8.89 -1.85 6.32
N ILE A 139 8.62 -3.11 6.66
CA ILE A 139 9.40 -4.24 6.16
C ILE A 139 9.00 -4.46 4.71
N HIS A 140 9.98 -4.37 3.80
CA HIS A 140 9.77 -4.38 2.35
C HIS A 140 9.74 -5.81 1.80
N GLU A 141 9.05 -6.00 0.68
CA GLU A 141 9.07 -7.23 -0.14
C GLU A 141 8.91 -8.53 0.66
N VAL A 142 7.98 -8.58 1.62
CA VAL A 142 7.63 -9.83 2.31
C VAL A 142 7.04 -10.80 1.29
N GLY A 143 7.91 -11.61 0.69
CA GLY A 143 7.64 -12.46 -0.47
C GLY A 143 8.09 -13.91 -0.32
N ASN A 144 8.97 -14.21 0.64
CA ASN A 144 9.43 -15.56 0.94
C ASN A 144 8.64 -16.17 2.10
N ALA A 145 8.46 -17.48 2.07
CA ALA A 145 7.69 -18.19 3.08
C ALA A 145 8.29 -18.12 4.49
N ASP A 146 9.61 -17.89 4.59
CA ASP A 146 10.36 -17.75 5.85
C ASP A 146 10.53 -16.30 6.32
N ASP A 147 10.19 -15.31 5.51
CA ASP A 147 10.29 -13.90 5.90
C ASP A 147 9.61 -13.59 7.26
N PRO A 148 8.38 -14.08 7.54
CA PRO A 148 7.74 -13.83 8.82
C PRO A 148 8.54 -14.39 10.01
N ASP A 149 9.09 -15.60 9.84
CA ASP A 149 9.85 -16.26 10.89
C ASP A 149 11.17 -15.53 11.15
N ARG A 150 11.87 -15.07 10.11
CA ARG A 150 13.09 -14.27 10.20
C ARG A 150 12.88 -12.92 10.86
N VAL A 151 11.80 -12.22 10.51
CA VAL A 151 11.47 -10.90 11.05
C VAL A 151 11.23 -10.94 12.55
N PHE A 152 10.57 -12.00 13.05
CA PHE A 152 10.23 -12.17 14.47
C PHE A 152 11.20 -13.06 15.24
N ALA A 153 12.27 -13.56 14.62
CA ALA A 153 13.31 -14.33 15.30
C ALA A 153 14.05 -13.49 16.37
N ALA A 154 14.77 -14.16 17.27
CA ALA A 154 15.74 -13.47 18.12
C ALA A 154 16.76 -12.72 17.27
N ALA A 155 17.01 -11.45 17.59
CA ALA A 155 17.76 -10.50 16.77
C ALA A 155 17.18 -10.32 15.34
N GLY A 156 15.89 -10.52 15.17
CA GLY A 156 15.16 -10.22 13.94
C GLY A 156 14.92 -8.72 13.75
N ALA A 157 14.45 -8.35 12.56
CA ALA A 157 14.24 -6.94 12.20
C ALA A 157 13.28 -6.22 13.16
N ILE A 158 12.25 -6.91 13.68
CA ILE A 158 11.25 -6.30 14.56
C ILE A 158 11.87 -5.68 15.82
N GLU A 159 12.96 -6.26 16.36
CA GLU A 159 13.63 -5.69 17.53
C GLU A 159 14.23 -4.31 17.22
N ALA A 160 14.91 -4.16 16.06
CA ALA A 160 15.45 -2.87 15.64
C ALA A 160 14.35 -1.82 15.44
N LEU A 161 13.23 -2.22 14.86
CA LEU A 161 12.11 -1.32 14.61
C LEU A 161 11.45 -0.86 15.92
N LEU A 162 11.29 -1.74 16.90
CA LEU A 162 10.74 -1.40 18.22
C LEU A 162 11.68 -0.48 19.00
N GLU A 163 13.00 -0.71 18.94
CA GLU A 163 13.99 0.18 19.54
C GLU A 163 13.95 1.57 18.90
N ALA A 164 13.86 1.64 17.57
CA ALA A 164 13.76 2.89 16.83
C ALA A 164 12.45 3.64 17.15
N LYS A 165 11.33 2.93 17.28
CA LYS A 165 10.04 3.51 17.72
C LYS A 165 10.16 4.10 19.13
N LYS A 166 10.78 3.37 20.06
CA LYS A 166 11.04 3.86 21.43
C LYS A 166 11.96 5.09 21.45
N ALA A 167 12.91 5.17 20.52
CA ALA A 167 13.82 6.30 20.37
C ALA A 167 13.22 7.49 19.61
N GLY A 168 11.96 7.41 19.17
CA GLY A 168 11.29 8.49 18.42
C GLY A 168 11.71 8.62 16.96
N LYS A 169 12.53 7.68 16.43
CA LYS A 169 12.95 7.69 15.03
C LYS A 169 11.86 7.23 14.06
N ILE A 170 10.90 6.46 14.53
CA ILE A 170 9.74 6.00 13.76
C ILE A 170 8.48 6.12 14.62
N ARG A 171 7.36 6.54 14.01
CA ARG A 171 6.08 6.64 14.71
C ARG A 171 5.26 5.37 14.57
N TYR A 172 5.17 4.85 13.34
CA TYR A 172 4.33 3.71 12.99
C TYR A 172 5.13 2.62 12.25
N LEU A 173 4.65 1.39 12.34
CA LEU A 173 5.28 0.20 11.77
C LEU A 173 4.32 -0.54 10.85
N GLY A 174 4.83 -0.98 9.71
CA GLY A 174 4.07 -1.76 8.76
C GLY A 174 4.91 -2.79 8.02
N PHE A 175 4.28 -3.45 7.08
CA PHE A 175 4.98 -4.27 6.10
C PHE A 175 4.31 -4.18 4.73
N THR A 176 5.05 -4.58 3.71
CA THR A 176 4.57 -4.65 2.34
C THR A 176 5.10 -5.89 1.64
N GLY A 177 4.35 -6.34 0.67
CA GLY A 177 4.71 -7.37 -0.27
C GLY A 177 3.71 -7.39 -1.42
N HIS A 178 4.01 -8.15 -2.44
CA HIS A 178 3.15 -8.20 -3.62
C HIS A 178 3.04 -9.60 -4.23
N LYS A 179 3.79 -10.57 -3.66
CA LYS A 179 3.93 -11.91 -4.23
C LYS A 179 2.74 -12.80 -3.94
N SER A 180 2.37 -12.90 -2.67
CA SER A 180 1.38 -13.88 -2.22
C SER A 180 0.54 -13.38 -1.06
N PRO A 181 -0.79 -13.44 -1.19
CA PRO A 181 -1.71 -13.19 -0.06
C PRO A 181 -1.47 -14.13 1.12
N ALA A 182 -1.07 -15.38 0.87
CA ALA A 182 -0.81 -16.36 1.93
C ALA A 182 0.37 -15.95 2.82
N ILE A 183 1.42 -15.37 2.23
CA ILE A 183 2.58 -14.89 2.99
C ILE A 183 2.19 -13.66 3.83
N HIS A 184 1.34 -12.78 3.32
CA HIS A 184 0.79 -11.66 4.10
C HIS A 184 0.00 -12.14 5.32
N LEU A 185 -0.85 -13.15 5.14
CA LEU A 185 -1.60 -13.75 6.24
C LEU A 185 -0.67 -14.44 7.26
N LYS A 186 0.39 -15.12 6.79
CA LYS A 186 1.42 -15.70 7.66
C LYS A 186 2.13 -14.63 8.48
N MET A 187 2.45 -13.46 7.85
CA MET A 187 3.08 -12.32 8.54
C MET A 187 2.18 -11.75 9.64
N LEU A 188 0.88 -11.59 9.37
CA LEU A 188 -0.09 -11.15 10.37
C LEU A 188 -0.25 -12.17 11.50
N GLN A 189 -0.22 -13.47 11.18
CA GLN A 189 -0.28 -14.53 12.18
C GLN A 189 0.98 -14.55 13.06
N ALA A 190 2.16 -14.44 12.47
CA ALA A 190 3.42 -14.35 13.21
C ALA A 190 3.42 -13.15 14.16
N ALA A 191 2.97 -11.98 13.69
CA ALA A 191 2.81 -10.80 14.54
C ALA A 191 1.90 -11.07 15.74
N ALA A 192 0.75 -11.72 15.53
CA ALA A 192 -0.19 -12.05 16.60
C ALA A 192 0.41 -13.02 17.64
N VAL A 193 1.20 -14.03 17.19
CA VAL A 193 1.92 -14.95 18.08
C VAL A 193 2.90 -14.19 19.00
N HIS A 194 3.57 -13.18 18.45
CA HIS A 194 4.49 -12.31 19.19
C HIS A 194 3.80 -11.13 19.92
N GLN A 195 2.46 -11.15 20.04
CA GLN A 195 1.67 -10.08 20.67
C GLN A 195 1.94 -8.68 20.05
N PHE A 196 2.26 -8.68 18.77
CA PHE A 196 2.53 -7.48 18.00
C PHE A 196 1.39 -7.21 16.99
N LYS A 197 1.12 -5.95 16.72
CA LYS A 197 0.16 -5.53 15.69
C LYS A 197 0.81 -4.48 14.82
N PHE A 198 0.83 -4.69 13.52
CA PHE A 198 1.23 -3.68 12.55
C PHE A 198 0.21 -2.54 12.50
N ASP A 199 0.70 -1.32 12.35
CA ASP A 199 -0.14 -0.13 12.15
C ASP A 199 -0.71 -0.08 10.73
N THR A 200 0.09 -0.54 9.73
CA THR A 200 -0.30 -0.53 8.31
C THR A 200 0.15 -1.79 7.58
N VAL A 201 -0.55 -2.11 6.49
CA VAL A 201 -0.13 -3.12 5.50
C VAL A 201 -0.32 -2.56 4.10
N GLN A 202 0.74 -2.67 3.27
CA GLN A 202 0.72 -2.25 1.88
C GLN A 202 0.70 -3.46 0.96
N MET A 203 -0.23 -3.47 0.00
CA MET A 203 -0.43 -4.60 -0.90
C MET A 203 -1.03 -4.17 -2.23
N PRO A 204 -0.89 -4.98 -3.31
CA PRO A 204 -1.58 -4.72 -4.56
C PRO A 204 -3.09 -4.72 -4.40
N LEU A 205 -3.73 -3.66 -4.88
CA LEU A 205 -5.18 -3.54 -4.97
C LEU A 205 -5.53 -2.86 -6.29
N ASN A 206 -6.11 -3.61 -7.22
CA ASN A 206 -6.40 -3.15 -8.57
C ASN A 206 -7.52 -3.98 -9.22
N VAL A 207 -7.95 -3.60 -10.41
CA VAL A 207 -9.06 -4.22 -11.15
C VAL A 207 -8.80 -5.66 -11.62
N MET A 208 -7.56 -6.15 -11.56
CA MET A 208 -7.19 -7.53 -11.91
C MET A 208 -7.11 -8.43 -10.68
N ASP A 209 -6.75 -7.87 -9.53
CA ASP A 209 -6.52 -8.62 -8.28
C ASP A 209 -7.67 -9.57 -7.89
N PRO A 210 -8.97 -9.22 -8.03
CA PRO A 210 -10.06 -10.12 -7.67
C PRO A 210 -10.11 -11.44 -8.43
N HIS A 211 -9.39 -11.54 -9.55
CA HIS A 211 -9.46 -12.70 -10.46
C HIS A 211 -8.32 -13.69 -10.28
N PHE A 212 -7.19 -13.28 -9.69
CA PHE A 212 -6.02 -14.14 -9.55
C PHE A 212 -5.26 -13.83 -8.24
N GLU A 213 -5.04 -14.85 -7.39
CA GLU A 213 -4.31 -14.74 -6.10
C GLU A 213 -4.60 -13.43 -5.36
N SER A 214 -5.88 -13.22 -5.06
CA SER A 214 -6.44 -11.95 -4.64
C SER A 214 -6.04 -11.54 -3.23
N PHE A 215 -5.38 -10.41 -3.09
CA PHE A 215 -5.17 -9.70 -1.82
C PHE A 215 -6.47 -9.08 -1.30
N GLU A 216 -7.30 -8.56 -2.21
CA GLU A 216 -8.61 -8.00 -1.87
C GLU A 216 -9.52 -9.02 -1.18
N LYS A 217 -9.59 -10.24 -1.72
CA LYS A 217 -10.48 -11.27 -1.16
C LYS A 217 -9.92 -11.95 0.08
N LYS A 218 -8.59 -12.10 0.18
CA LYS A 218 -7.95 -12.91 1.23
C LYS A 218 -7.40 -12.07 2.38
N VAL A 219 -6.77 -10.92 2.11
CA VAL A 219 -6.05 -10.11 3.12
C VAL A 219 -6.85 -8.91 3.58
N LEU A 220 -7.45 -8.17 2.65
CA LEU A 220 -8.18 -6.94 2.96
C LEU A 220 -9.24 -7.10 4.06
N PRO A 221 -10.10 -8.14 4.08
CA PRO A 221 -11.09 -8.31 5.14
C PRO A 221 -10.47 -8.45 6.54
N VAL A 222 -9.28 -9.07 6.63
CA VAL A 222 -8.55 -9.25 7.89
C VAL A 222 -8.06 -7.90 8.40
N LEU A 223 -7.49 -7.08 7.52
CA LEU A 223 -6.98 -5.75 7.87
C LEU A 223 -8.10 -4.83 8.35
N VAL A 224 -9.21 -4.81 7.61
CA VAL A 224 -10.40 -4.01 7.96
C VAL A 224 -10.94 -4.43 9.35
N LYS A 225 -11.10 -5.74 9.59
CA LYS A 225 -11.57 -6.26 10.87
C LYS A 225 -10.66 -5.85 12.03
N GLN A 226 -9.35 -5.78 11.79
CA GLN A 226 -8.36 -5.42 12.81
C GLN A 226 -8.10 -3.91 12.88
N ASN A 227 -8.77 -3.10 12.07
CA ASN A 227 -8.53 -1.65 11.95
C ASN A 227 -7.04 -1.33 11.72
N ILE A 228 -6.40 -2.08 10.80
CA ILE A 228 -5.05 -1.84 10.30
C ILE A 228 -5.17 -0.94 9.06
N GLY A 229 -4.31 0.08 8.95
CA GLY A 229 -4.29 0.99 7.81
C GLY A 229 -3.94 0.25 6.51
N VAL A 230 -4.82 0.35 5.53
CA VAL A 230 -4.66 -0.33 4.23
C VAL A 230 -4.04 0.62 3.22
N LEU A 231 -2.84 0.30 2.73
CA LEU A 231 -2.16 1.05 1.69
C LEU A 231 -2.26 0.25 0.38
N GLY A 232 -3.10 0.74 -0.55
CA GLY A 232 -3.22 0.13 -1.87
C GLY A 232 -2.05 0.57 -2.76
N MET A 233 -1.44 -0.36 -3.46
CA MET A 233 -0.41 -0.07 -4.46
C MET A 233 -0.66 -0.82 -5.76
N LYS A 234 0.13 -0.52 -6.79
CA LYS A 234 0.07 -1.21 -8.09
C LYS A 234 -1.33 -1.16 -8.74
N SER A 235 -2.06 -0.06 -8.52
CA SER A 235 -3.40 0.17 -9.09
C SER A 235 -3.46 0.01 -10.61
N MET A 236 -2.34 0.27 -11.30
CA MET A 236 -2.18 0.07 -12.76
C MET A 236 -1.13 -0.99 -13.10
N GLY A 237 -0.65 -1.80 -12.13
CA GLY A 237 0.33 -2.87 -12.35
C GLY A 237 1.63 -2.40 -13.04
N PHE A 238 2.17 -1.23 -12.68
CA PHE A 238 3.28 -0.58 -13.39
C PHE A 238 2.95 -0.19 -14.84
N GLY A 239 1.68 0.04 -15.15
CA GLY A 239 1.20 0.34 -16.50
C GLY A 239 0.75 -0.90 -17.27
N ARG A 240 1.12 -2.11 -16.85
CA ARG A 240 0.78 -3.36 -17.53
C ARG A 240 -0.73 -3.59 -17.67
N ILE A 241 -1.51 -3.23 -16.65
CA ILE A 241 -2.96 -3.35 -16.70
C ILE A 241 -3.54 -2.53 -17.86
N LEU A 242 -2.97 -1.37 -18.16
CA LEU A 242 -3.42 -0.51 -19.26
C LEU A 242 -3.14 -1.13 -20.64
N GLU A 243 -2.12 -1.99 -20.76
CA GLU A 243 -1.81 -2.72 -21.99
C GLU A 243 -2.95 -3.69 -22.38
N SER A 244 -3.72 -4.17 -21.41
CA SER A 244 -4.90 -5.01 -21.63
C SER A 244 -6.04 -4.28 -22.35
N LYS A 245 -6.04 -2.94 -22.33
CA LYS A 245 -7.10 -2.07 -22.86
C LYS A 245 -8.49 -2.34 -22.24
N THR A 246 -8.53 -3.01 -21.08
CA THR A 246 -9.79 -3.33 -20.38
C THR A 246 -10.18 -2.31 -19.31
N ALA A 247 -9.26 -1.43 -18.92
CA ALA A 247 -9.52 -0.37 -17.96
C ALA A 247 -8.69 0.89 -18.26
N THR A 248 -9.24 2.04 -17.96
CA THR A 248 -8.57 3.35 -18.06
C THR A 248 -7.81 3.66 -16.77
N PRO A 249 -6.84 4.61 -16.78
CA PRO A 249 -6.16 5.06 -15.55
C PRO A 249 -7.14 5.56 -14.46
N PHE A 250 -8.19 6.29 -14.84
CA PHE A 250 -9.22 6.76 -13.91
C PHE A 250 -9.98 5.60 -13.28
N GLU A 251 -10.42 4.62 -14.07
CA GLU A 251 -11.12 3.44 -13.55
C GLU A 251 -10.23 2.63 -12.62
N CYS A 252 -8.94 2.46 -12.92
CA CYS A 252 -7.99 1.78 -12.05
C CYS A 252 -7.81 2.48 -10.71
N LEU A 253 -7.65 3.81 -10.71
CA LEU A 253 -7.51 4.59 -9.48
C LEU A 253 -8.81 4.65 -8.70
N HIS A 254 -9.95 4.89 -9.37
CA HIS A 254 -11.27 4.93 -8.74
C HIS A 254 -11.63 3.59 -8.12
N TYR A 255 -11.33 2.47 -8.80
CA TYR A 255 -11.52 1.14 -8.23
C TYR A 255 -10.73 0.95 -6.93
N ALA A 256 -9.41 1.22 -6.96
CA ALA A 256 -8.57 1.08 -5.79
C ALA A 256 -9.00 2.03 -4.64
N MET A 257 -9.41 3.25 -4.96
CA MET A 257 -9.99 4.19 -3.98
C MET A 257 -11.38 3.77 -3.49
N ASN A 258 -12.13 2.97 -4.26
CA ASN A 258 -13.45 2.47 -3.85
C ASN A 258 -13.36 1.36 -2.80
N LEU A 259 -12.22 0.67 -2.70
CA LEU A 259 -11.95 -0.28 -1.65
C LEU A 259 -11.71 0.44 -0.29
N PRO A 260 -11.81 -0.25 0.85
CA PRO A 260 -11.54 0.32 2.17
C PRO A 260 -10.04 0.58 2.39
N THR A 261 -9.43 1.34 1.48
CA THR A 261 -8.04 1.81 1.56
C THR A 261 -7.94 3.11 2.34
N SER A 262 -6.91 3.27 3.15
CA SER A 262 -6.56 4.57 3.74
C SER A 262 -5.96 5.50 2.69
N VAL A 263 -5.08 4.94 1.84
CA VAL A 263 -4.42 5.66 0.74
C VAL A 263 -4.16 4.71 -0.42
N VAL A 264 -4.25 5.23 -1.64
CA VAL A 264 -3.83 4.55 -2.89
C VAL A 264 -2.53 5.19 -3.36
N ILE A 265 -1.43 4.44 -3.28
CA ILE A 265 -0.11 4.90 -3.69
C ILE A 265 0.03 4.73 -5.19
N THR A 266 0.28 5.83 -5.90
CA THR A 266 0.48 5.84 -7.35
C THR A 266 1.81 6.46 -7.73
N GLY A 267 2.48 5.89 -8.74
CA GLY A 267 3.75 6.39 -9.25
C GLY A 267 3.54 7.46 -10.31
N CYS A 268 4.25 8.58 -10.16
CA CYS A 268 4.24 9.68 -11.11
C CYS A 268 5.68 10.02 -11.49
N ASP A 269 6.04 9.86 -12.76
CA ASP A 269 7.36 10.19 -13.31
C ASP A 269 7.33 11.45 -14.19
N SER A 270 6.21 12.13 -14.25
CA SER A 270 6.04 13.40 -14.94
C SER A 270 4.87 14.21 -14.35
N LEU A 271 4.87 15.53 -14.53
CA LEU A 271 3.77 16.39 -14.09
C LEU A 271 2.42 16.03 -14.75
N PRO A 272 2.33 15.70 -16.04
CA PRO A 272 1.07 15.26 -16.65
C PRO A 272 0.48 14.01 -15.96
N ILE A 273 1.29 13.03 -15.58
CA ILE A 273 0.84 11.84 -14.86
C ILE A 273 0.42 12.19 -13.42
N LEU A 274 1.15 13.10 -12.76
CA LEU A 274 0.73 13.62 -11.46
C LEU A 274 -0.63 14.32 -11.54
N HIS A 275 -0.82 15.20 -12.52
CA HIS A 275 -2.09 15.91 -12.71
C HIS A 275 -3.24 14.93 -12.98
N GLN A 276 -3.04 13.92 -13.82
CA GLN A 276 -4.04 12.85 -14.04
C GLN A 276 -4.43 12.16 -12.72
N ALA A 277 -3.45 11.85 -11.87
CA ALA A 277 -3.71 11.22 -10.57
C ALA A 277 -4.46 12.15 -9.61
N LEU A 278 -4.10 13.43 -9.58
CA LEU A 278 -4.80 14.46 -8.79
C LEU A 278 -6.24 14.64 -9.26
N ASP A 279 -6.48 14.67 -10.58
CA ASP A 279 -7.81 14.80 -11.16
C ASP A 279 -8.67 13.57 -10.87
N ALA A 280 -8.08 12.36 -10.87
CA ALA A 280 -8.78 11.16 -10.45
C ALA A 280 -9.18 11.24 -8.97
N ALA A 281 -8.30 11.75 -8.08
CA ALA A 281 -8.62 11.92 -6.66
C ALA A 281 -9.71 12.97 -6.42
N ARG A 282 -9.67 14.12 -7.11
CA ARG A 282 -10.67 15.20 -7.02
C ARG A 282 -12.04 14.79 -7.54
N SER A 283 -12.04 14.05 -8.63
CA SER A 283 -13.29 13.57 -9.27
C SER A 283 -13.86 12.30 -8.64
N PHE A 284 -13.13 11.69 -7.71
CA PHE A 284 -13.52 10.43 -7.09
C PHE A 284 -14.92 10.54 -6.45
N ARG A 285 -15.77 9.59 -6.80
CA ARG A 285 -17.05 9.31 -6.14
C ARG A 285 -17.16 7.81 -5.95
N PRO A 286 -17.76 7.33 -4.84
CA PRO A 286 -17.98 5.92 -4.64
C PRO A 286 -18.66 5.26 -5.83
N MET A 287 -18.09 4.15 -6.30
CA MET A 287 -18.67 3.37 -7.38
C MET A 287 -19.83 2.54 -6.84
N SER A 288 -20.92 2.46 -7.61
CA SER A 288 -22.00 1.53 -7.31
C SER A 288 -21.57 0.08 -7.53
N GLU A 289 -22.26 -0.87 -6.90
CA GLU A 289 -22.02 -2.30 -7.10
C GLU A 289 -22.13 -2.71 -8.58
N THR A 290 -23.07 -2.09 -9.32
CA THR A 290 -23.24 -2.31 -10.77
C THR A 290 -22.00 -1.84 -11.55
N GLN A 291 -21.44 -0.68 -11.21
CA GLN A 291 -20.23 -0.16 -11.86
C GLN A 291 -19.02 -1.03 -11.56
N VAL A 292 -18.86 -1.46 -10.31
CA VAL A 292 -17.78 -2.39 -9.92
C VAL A 292 -17.92 -3.71 -10.66
N SER A 293 -19.11 -4.31 -10.65
CA SER A 293 -19.37 -5.59 -11.32
C SER A 293 -19.12 -5.51 -12.83
N ALA A 294 -19.53 -4.44 -13.48
CA ALA A 294 -19.30 -4.23 -14.91
C ALA A 294 -17.80 -4.07 -15.24
N LEU A 295 -17.06 -3.34 -14.41
CA LEU A 295 -15.62 -3.17 -14.56
C LEU A 295 -14.87 -4.51 -14.36
N LEU A 296 -15.22 -5.26 -13.33
CA LEU A 296 -14.61 -6.58 -13.04
C LEU A 296 -14.96 -7.61 -14.14
N ALA A 297 -16.19 -7.60 -14.65
CA ALA A 297 -16.56 -8.48 -15.77
C ALA A 297 -15.72 -8.18 -17.03
N ARG A 298 -15.42 -6.92 -17.31
CA ARG A 298 -14.60 -6.50 -18.45
C ARG A 298 -13.14 -6.90 -18.31
N THR A 299 -12.61 -6.97 -17.08
CA THR A 299 -11.21 -7.31 -16.80
C THR A 299 -10.98 -8.80 -16.60
N ALA A 300 -12.03 -9.61 -16.39
CA ALA A 300 -11.95 -11.01 -15.94
C ALA A 300 -11.08 -11.89 -16.83
N ASP A 301 -11.31 -11.88 -18.16
CA ASP A 301 -10.55 -12.74 -19.09
C ASP A 301 -9.07 -12.37 -19.15
N ALA A 302 -8.76 -11.08 -19.10
CA ALA A 302 -7.39 -10.58 -19.11
C ALA A 302 -6.66 -10.90 -17.78
N ALA A 303 -7.40 -11.04 -16.69
CA ALA A 303 -6.82 -11.16 -15.34
C ALA A 303 -6.61 -12.60 -14.87
N LYS A 304 -7.26 -13.59 -15.50
CA LYS A 304 -7.42 -14.96 -14.96
C LYS A 304 -6.12 -15.69 -14.61
N ASP A 305 -5.03 -15.41 -15.35
CA ASP A 305 -3.73 -16.07 -15.18
C ASP A 305 -2.66 -15.14 -14.57
N GLY A 306 -3.05 -13.95 -14.11
CA GLY A 306 -2.13 -12.96 -13.54
C GLY A 306 -1.13 -12.36 -14.53
N GLN A 307 -1.39 -12.46 -15.86
CA GLN A 307 -0.46 -12.04 -16.90
C GLN A 307 -0.13 -10.54 -16.89
N TYR A 308 -0.98 -9.69 -16.31
CA TYR A 308 -0.73 -8.26 -16.12
C TYR A 308 -0.27 -7.91 -14.70
N GLU A 309 -0.15 -8.93 -13.84
CA GLU A 309 0.32 -8.81 -12.45
C GLU A 309 1.64 -9.56 -12.27
N HIS A 310 2.65 -9.22 -13.08
CA HIS A 310 3.96 -9.89 -13.10
C HIS A 310 4.63 -9.99 -11.73
N TYR A 311 4.32 -9.08 -10.83
CA TYR A 311 4.79 -9.13 -9.44
C TYR A 311 4.25 -10.34 -8.66
N LYS A 312 3.13 -10.96 -9.10
CA LYS A 312 2.63 -12.23 -8.54
C LYS A 312 3.26 -13.45 -9.23
N THR A 313 3.48 -13.39 -10.55
CA THR A 313 3.80 -14.54 -11.40
C THR A 313 5.28 -14.69 -11.75
N SER A 314 6.11 -13.66 -11.51
CA SER A 314 7.54 -13.66 -11.83
C SER A 314 8.35 -13.01 -10.71
N HIS A 315 9.68 -13.02 -10.84
CA HIS A 315 10.58 -12.30 -9.93
C HIS A 315 10.97 -10.90 -10.42
N SER A 316 10.35 -10.39 -11.50
CA SER A 316 10.73 -9.12 -12.14
C SER A 316 10.70 -7.90 -11.20
N PHE A 317 9.96 -8.00 -10.09
CA PHE A 317 9.81 -6.92 -9.11
C PHE A 317 10.35 -7.30 -7.71
N ASP A 318 11.05 -8.44 -7.61
CA ASP A 318 11.55 -8.96 -6.34
C ASP A 318 13.03 -8.56 -6.20
N GLY A 319 13.30 -7.33 -5.74
CA GLY A 319 14.66 -6.81 -5.54
C GLY A 319 15.49 -7.70 -4.61
N THR A 320 14.87 -8.20 -3.54
CA THR A 320 15.50 -9.10 -2.56
C THR A 320 15.82 -10.49 -3.11
N HIS A 321 15.09 -10.95 -4.15
CA HIS A 321 15.45 -12.21 -4.85
C HIS A 321 16.78 -12.08 -5.60
N TYR A 322 17.02 -10.94 -6.25
CA TYR A 322 18.27 -10.69 -6.97
C TYR A 322 19.40 -10.20 -6.08
N ASN A 323 19.07 -9.71 -4.89
CA ASN A 323 20.01 -9.14 -3.92
C ASN A 323 19.77 -9.74 -2.53
N PRO A 324 19.95 -11.08 -2.36
CA PRO A 324 19.66 -11.74 -1.08
C PRO A 324 20.52 -11.22 0.09
N GLN A 325 21.66 -10.59 -0.20
CA GLN A 325 22.51 -9.91 0.78
C GLN A 325 21.83 -8.72 1.46
N TRP A 326 20.79 -8.14 0.88
CA TRP A 326 20.01 -7.05 1.49
C TRP A 326 19.20 -7.52 2.70
N LEU A 327 18.90 -8.81 2.74
CA LEU A 327 18.14 -9.41 3.84
C LEU A 327 18.98 -9.57 5.13
N GLY A 328 20.29 -9.71 5.00
CA GLY A 328 21.22 -9.89 6.11
C GLY A 328 21.33 -11.31 6.65
#